data_d5d1a449cb72e4668bd78af934ae1a86
#
_entry.id   d5d1a449cb72e4668bd78af934ae1a86
#
_cell.length_a   1.000
_cell.length_b   1.000
_cell.length_c   1.000
_cell.angle_alpha   90.00
_cell.angle_beta   90.00
_cell.angle_gamma   90.00
#
_symmetry.space_group_name_H-M   'P 1'
#
loop_
_entity.id
_entity.type
_entity.pdbx_description
1 polymer ?
#
loop_
_entity_poly.entity_id
_entity_poly.type
_entity_poly.pdbx_seq_one_letter_code
_entity_poly.pdbx_strand_id
1 'polypeptide(L)'
;MQYVINNRKMSIFALEKAKKSQTEMESIKQIPYGVADFESMVNRHLYYVDKTMYLAELEKQPDTLIFIRPRRFGKSLFISMMRAYYDKSKAKDFDTLFGSLWIGSHPTPLRNHYQVLYLDFSRILGNIDVLEEKFNSYCCDQLNDFIDIYRDTIPRRGLTSSCVPTMRYKNSICF
;
A
#
# COMPACT_ATOMS: atom_id res chain seq x y z
N MET A 1 38.95 -33.55 36.35
CA MET A 1 37.67 -33.72 35.61
C MET A 1 36.74 -32.49 35.71
N GLN A 2 36.90 -31.58 36.64
CA GLN A 2 36.03 -30.41 36.87
C GLN A 2 36.31 -29.21 35.93
N TYR A 3 37.53 -29.08 35.41
CA TYR A 3 37.91 -28.00 34.50
C TYR A 3 37.33 -28.10 33.09
N VAL A 4 37.08 -29.32 32.60
CA VAL A 4 36.53 -29.53 31.24
C VAL A 4 35.04 -29.22 31.16
N ILE A 5 34.32 -29.38 32.28
CA ILE A 5 32.86 -29.08 32.35
C ILE A 5 32.58 -27.58 32.34
N ASN A 6 33.45 -26.77 32.95
CA ASN A 6 33.31 -25.33 32.98
C ASN A 6 33.52 -24.66 31.63
N ASN A 7 34.48 -25.17 30.82
CA ASN A 7 34.73 -24.64 29.50
C ASN A 7 33.58 -24.92 28.50
N ARG A 8 32.92 -26.08 28.60
CA ARG A 8 31.74 -26.39 27.79
C ARG A 8 30.54 -25.51 28.17
N LYS A 9 30.28 -25.28 29.45
CA LYS A 9 29.19 -24.40 29.91
C LYS A 9 29.43 -22.94 29.50
N MET A 10 30.68 -22.45 29.60
CA MET A 10 31.02 -21.10 29.11
C MET A 10 30.85 -20.93 27.60
N SER A 11 31.21 -21.93 26.80
CA SER A 11 31.02 -21.87 25.36
C SER A 11 29.55 -21.93 24.95
N ILE A 12 28.72 -22.70 25.65
CA ILE A 12 27.26 -22.77 25.41
C ILE A 12 26.61 -21.44 25.77
N PHE A 13 26.96 -20.85 26.94
CA PHE A 13 26.43 -19.56 27.36
C PHE A 13 26.84 -18.41 26.42
N ALA A 14 28.06 -18.44 25.89
CA ALA A 14 28.54 -17.48 24.90
C ALA A 14 27.80 -17.64 23.57
N LEU A 15 27.52 -18.87 23.13
CA LEU A 15 26.74 -19.17 21.93
C LEU A 15 25.27 -18.76 22.07
N GLU A 16 24.66 -18.98 23.23
CA GLU A 16 23.29 -18.52 23.51
C GLU A 16 23.21 -16.99 23.56
N LYS A 17 24.18 -16.32 24.16
CA LYS A 17 24.26 -14.88 24.18
C LYS A 17 24.49 -14.28 22.79
N ALA A 18 25.34 -14.91 21.97
CA ALA A 18 25.56 -14.53 20.58
C ALA A 18 24.29 -14.75 19.72
N LYS A 19 23.59 -15.86 19.89
CA LYS A 19 22.30 -16.11 19.22
C LYS A 19 21.24 -15.10 19.65
N LYS A 20 21.14 -14.78 20.94
CA LYS A 20 20.20 -13.79 21.45
C LYS A 20 20.49 -12.37 20.90
N SER A 21 21.75 -11.96 20.85
CA SER A 21 22.15 -10.70 20.25
C SER A 21 21.92 -10.64 18.73
N GLN A 22 22.09 -11.75 17.99
CA GLN A 22 21.73 -11.83 16.59
C GLN A 22 20.21 -11.73 16.39
N THR A 23 19.42 -12.42 17.19
CA THR A 23 17.95 -12.34 17.12
C THR A 23 17.44 -10.94 17.48
N GLU A 24 18.08 -10.25 18.42
CA GLU A 24 17.76 -8.84 18.75
C GLU A 24 18.18 -7.86 17.63
N MET A 25 19.29 -8.13 16.93
CA MET A 25 19.71 -7.31 15.77
C MET A 25 18.80 -7.51 14.54
N GLU A 26 18.27 -8.72 14.33
CA GLU A 26 17.27 -8.99 13.27
C GLU A 26 15.92 -8.29 13.53
N SER A 27 15.64 -7.85 14.77
CA SER A 27 14.41 -7.15 15.12
C SER A 27 14.42 -5.65 14.80
N ILE A 28 15.57 -5.05 14.47
CA ILE A 28 15.67 -3.62 14.16
C ILE A 28 15.22 -3.40 12.72
N LYS A 29 13.97 -2.97 12.55
CA LYS A 29 13.43 -2.60 11.23
C LYS A 29 14.13 -1.35 10.70
N GLN A 30 14.53 -1.39 9.44
CA GLN A 30 15.14 -0.24 8.77
C GLN A 30 14.13 0.91 8.62
N ILE A 31 14.60 2.13 8.82
CA ILE A 31 13.79 3.33 8.59
C ILE A 31 13.61 3.51 7.08
N PRO A 32 12.37 3.64 6.57
CA PRO A 32 12.12 3.82 5.15
C PRO A 32 12.55 5.22 4.72
N TYR A 33 13.52 5.31 3.82
CA TYR A 33 13.89 6.57 3.19
C TYR A 33 13.39 6.58 1.75
N GLY A 34 12.55 7.57 1.40
CA GLY A 34 12.02 7.74 0.04
C GLY A 34 11.02 6.68 -0.42
N VAL A 35 10.53 5.81 0.47
CA VAL A 35 9.51 4.80 0.15
C VAL A 35 8.13 5.40 0.36
N ALA A 36 7.37 5.54 -0.72
CA ALA A 36 6.02 6.08 -0.72
C ALA A 36 4.95 5.01 -1.00
N ASP A 37 5.36 3.78 -1.27
CA ASP A 37 4.48 2.65 -1.55
C ASP A 37 4.36 1.72 -0.34
N PHE A 38 3.11 1.46 0.08
CA PHE A 38 2.81 0.67 1.28
C PHE A 38 3.15 -0.81 1.11
N GLU A 39 2.84 -1.41 -0.05
CA GLU A 39 3.15 -2.81 -0.32
C GLU A 39 4.66 -3.06 -0.29
N SER A 40 5.42 -2.17 -0.93
CA SER A 40 6.90 -2.22 -0.89
C SER A 40 7.44 -2.10 0.53
N MET A 41 6.82 -1.25 1.37
CA MET A 41 7.22 -1.06 2.76
C MET A 41 7.02 -2.33 3.59
N VAL A 42 5.87 -2.98 3.45
CA VAL A 42 5.55 -4.22 4.17
C VAL A 42 6.43 -5.37 3.68
N ASN A 43 6.55 -5.57 2.37
CA ASN A 43 7.32 -6.66 1.77
C ASN A 43 8.82 -6.57 2.10
N ARG A 44 9.35 -5.38 2.28
CA ARG A 44 10.75 -5.14 2.70
C ARG A 44 10.92 -5.10 4.22
N HIS A 45 9.88 -5.38 4.99
CA HIS A 45 9.89 -5.34 6.46
C HIS A 45 10.44 -4.03 7.06
N LEU A 46 10.15 -2.88 6.41
CA LEU A 46 10.60 -1.58 6.88
C LEU A 46 9.78 -1.11 8.10
N TYR A 47 10.35 -0.16 8.85
CA TYR A 47 9.65 0.44 9.98
C TYR A 47 8.44 1.24 9.51
N TYR A 48 7.25 0.85 9.95
CA TYR A 48 5.99 1.51 9.64
C TYR A 48 5.29 1.95 10.93
N VAL A 49 4.92 3.23 10.98
CA VAL A 49 4.06 3.74 12.06
C VAL A 49 2.62 3.46 11.66
N ASP A 50 1.96 2.57 12.38
CA ASP A 50 0.60 2.16 12.04
C ASP A 50 -0.38 3.34 12.14
N LYS A 51 -1.01 3.64 11.02
CA LYS A 51 -2.05 4.66 10.86
C LYS A 51 -3.35 4.07 10.32
N THR A 52 -3.45 2.74 10.28
CA THR A 52 -4.60 2.06 9.69
C THR A 52 -5.90 2.26 10.46
N MET A 53 -5.83 2.62 11.75
CA MET A 53 -7.01 2.97 12.55
C MET A 53 -7.81 4.13 11.95
N TYR A 54 -7.15 5.04 11.23
CA TYR A 54 -7.82 6.17 10.60
C TYR A 54 -8.72 5.76 9.42
N LEU A 55 -8.59 4.55 8.86
CA LEU A 55 -9.47 4.06 7.80
C LEU A 55 -10.93 4.00 8.30
N ALA A 56 -11.14 3.44 9.49
CA ALA A 56 -12.48 3.37 10.08
C ALA A 56 -13.09 4.77 10.37
N GLU A 57 -12.26 5.76 10.64
CA GLU A 57 -12.72 7.15 10.81
C GLU A 57 -13.00 7.83 9.47
N LEU A 58 -12.21 7.53 8.43
CA LEU A 58 -12.44 8.06 7.08
C LEU A 58 -13.76 7.57 6.48
N GLU A 59 -14.14 6.33 6.76
CA GLU A 59 -15.42 5.76 6.27
C GLU A 59 -16.66 6.48 6.84
N LYS A 60 -16.50 7.24 7.91
CA LYS A 60 -17.58 8.07 8.51
C LYS A 60 -17.68 9.45 7.88
N GLN A 61 -16.71 9.84 7.06
CA GLN A 61 -16.65 11.15 6.43
C GLN A 61 -17.45 11.17 5.12
N PRO A 62 -17.74 12.34 4.56
CA PRO A 62 -18.37 12.46 3.24
C PRO A 62 -17.57 11.77 2.13
N ASP A 63 -18.24 11.37 1.05
CA ASP A 63 -17.64 10.65 -0.08
C ASP A 63 -16.49 11.37 -0.77
N THR A 64 -16.43 12.70 -0.64
CA THR A 64 -15.35 13.51 -1.22
C THR A 64 -14.44 14.01 -0.12
N LEU A 65 -13.21 13.51 -0.10
CA LEU A 65 -12.18 13.88 0.87
C LEU A 65 -11.05 14.66 0.20
N ILE A 66 -10.70 15.80 0.80
CA ILE A 66 -9.52 16.56 0.44
C ILE A 66 -8.48 16.41 1.54
N PHE A 67 -7.37 15.70 1.22
CA PHE A 67 -6.32 15.42 2.18
C PHE A 67 -5.13 16.36 1.98
N ILE A 68 -5.04 17.41 2.78
CA ILE A 68 -3.98 18.41 2.71
C ILE A 68 -3.01 18.22 3.88
N ARG A 69 -1.74 18.00 3.55
CA ARG A 69 -0.66 17.94 4.52
C ARG A 69 0.63 18.52 3.92
N PRO A 70 1.57 19.03 4.72
CA PRO A 70 2.89 19.44 4.25
C PRO A 70 3.61 18.33 3.48
N ARG A 71 4.64 18.70 2.71
CA ARG A 71 5.51 17.73 2.03
C ARG A 71 6.18 16.80 3.06
N ARG A 72 6.42 15.54 2.69
CA ARG A 72 7.09 14.50 3.50
C ARG A 72 6.32 14.01 4.73
N PHE A 73 5.04 14.37 4.89
CA PHE A 73 4.17 13.86 5.96
C PHE A 73 3.41 12.58 5.61
N GLY A 74 3.93 11.81 4.64
CA GLY A 74 3.42 10.47 4.32
C GLY A 74 2.07 10.44 3.58
N LYS A 75 1.70 11.51 2.85
CA LYS A 75 0.46 11.52 2.04
C LYS A 75 0.40 10.39 1.05
N SER A 76 1.43 10.25 0.21
CA SER A 76 1.47 9.22 -0.83
C SER A 76 1.47 7.81 -0.24
N LEU A 77 2.17 7.61 0.88
CA LEU A 77 2.16 6.34 1.60
C LEU A 77 0.77 6.02 2.16
N PHE A 78 0.07 7.01 2.71
CA PHE A 78 -1.28 6.83 3.23
C PHE A 78 -2.28 6.51 2.11
N ILE A 79 -2.18 7.19 0.96
CA ILE A 79 -2.99 6.89 -0.22
C ILE A 79 -2.68 5.48 -0.76
N SER A 80 -1.40 5.08 -0.82
CA SER A 80 -1.00 3.73 -1.21
C SER A 80 -1.57 2.67 -0.27
N MET A 81 -1.57 2.92 1.04
CA MET A 81 -2.20 2.06 2.04
C MET A 81 -3.72 1.95 1.84
N MET A 82 -4.42 3.07 1.62
CA MET A 82 -5.85 3.09 1.33
C MET A 82 -6.17 2.28 0.07
N ARG A 83 -5.39 2.47 -1.00
CA ARG A 83 -5.52 1.70 -2.23
C ARG A 83 -5.40 0.20 -1.95
N ALA A 84 -4.36 -0.24 -1.25
CA ALA A 84 -4.17 -1.65 -0.91
C ALA A 84 -5.31 -2.22 -0.06
N TYR A 85 -5.91 -1.41 0.82
CA TYR A 85 -6.99 -1.83 1.71
C TYR A 85 -8.32 -2.00 1.01
N TYR A 86 -8.69 -1.04 0.16
CA TYR A 86 -10.01 -1.00 -0.47
C TYR A 86 -10.10 -1.77 -1.79
N ASP A 87 -8.97 -2.05 -2.43
CA ASP A 87 -8.91 -2.67 -3.75
C ASP A 87 -9.29 -4.15 -3.72
N LYS A 88 -10.29 -4.53 -4.53
CA LYS A 88 -10.72 -5.93 -4.72
C LYS A 88 -9.61 -6.83 -5.24
N SER A 89 -8.74 -6.30 -6.09
CA SER A 89 -7.64 -7.08 -6.67
C SER A 89 -6.64 -7.55 -5.62
N LYS A 90 -6.56 -6.85 -4.46
CA LYS A 90 -5.64 -7.11 -3.35
C LYS A 90 -6.23 -7.99 -2.23
N ALA A 91 -7.42 -8.54 -2.44
CA ALA A 91 -8.10 -9.35 -1.41
C ALA A 91 -7.27 -10.56 -0.94
N LYS A 92 -6.46 -11.16 -1.83
CA LYS A 92 -5.60 -12.32 -1.52
C LYS A 92 -4.41 -11.95 -0.64
N ASP A 93 -3.93 -10.71 -0.76
CA ASP A 93 -2.72 -10.23 -0.08
C ASP A 93 -3.05 -9.55 1.27
N PHE A 94 -4.33 -9.49 1.64
CA PHE A 94 -4.79 -8.75 2.82
C PHE A 94 -4.07 -9.18 4.10
N ASP A 95 -4.02 -10.47 4.39
CA ASP A 95 -3.40 -10.97 5.62
C ASP A 95 -1.89 -10.70 5.67
N THR A 96 -1.23 -10.74 4.52
CA THR A 96 0.19 -10.42 4.40
C THR A 96 0.45 -8.93 4.65
N LEU A 97 -0.40 -8.06 4.10
CA LEU A 97 -0.21 -6.62 4.14
C LEU A 97 -0.69 -6.00 5.46
N PHE A 98 -1.79 -6.49 6.01
CA PHE A 98 -2.49 -5.86 7.13
C PHE A 98 -2.56 -6.73 8.39
N GLY A 99 -2.25 -8.02 8.33
CA GLY A 99 -2.43 -8.95 9.44
C GLY A 99 -1.75 -8.55 10.75
N SER A 100 -0.60 -7.87 10.67
CA SER A 100 0.13 -7.35 11.85
C SER A 100 -0.28 -5.94 12.29
N LEU A 101 -1.19 -5.28 11.58
CA LEU A 101 -1.62 -3.91 11.83
C LEU A 101 -2.97 -3.87 12.54
N TRP A 102 -3.32 -2.72 13.08
CA TRP A 102 -4.57 -2.54 13.82
C TRP A 102 -5.81 -2.94 13.00
N ILE A 103 -5.86 -2.52 11.73
CA ILE A 103 -6.99 -2.81 10.84
C ILE A 103 -7.11 -4.29 10.47
N GLY A 104 -6.02 -5.06 10.55
CA GLY A 104 -6.05 -6.51 10.35
C GLY A 104 -6.90 -7.21 11.39
N SER A 105 -6.85 -6.73 12.65
CA SER A 105 -7.69 -7.23 13.76
C SER A 105 -9.08 -6.58 13.82
N HIS A 106 -9.28 -5.43 13.16
CA HIS A 106 -10.52 -4.66 13.17
C HIS A 106 -10.95 -4.29 11.74
N PRO A 107 -11.14 -5.26 10.83
CA PRO A 107 -11.50 -4.97 9.45
C PRO A 107 -12.88 -4.33 9.34
N THR A 108 -13.01 -3.36 8.43
CA THR A 108 -14.27 -2.69 8.14
C THR A 108 -15.05 -3.46 7.06
N PRO A 109 -16.38 -3.25 6.93
CA PRO A 109 -17.18 -3.86 5.87
C PRO A 109 -16.74 -3.50 4.45
N LEU A 110 -16.08 -2.34 4.28
CA LEU A 110 -15.64 -1.83 2.98
C LEU A 110 -14.28 -2.38 2.54
N ARG A 111 -13.64 -3.23 3.35
CA ARG A 111 -12.40 -3.92 3.00
C ARG A 111 -12.53 -4.65 1.66
N ASN A 112 -11.59 -4.38 0.74
CA ASN A 112 -11.52 -5.03 -0.58
C ASN A 112 -12.85 -4.99 -1.36
N HIS A 113 -13.62 -3.92 -1.18
CA HIS A 113 -14.96 -3.80 -1.77
C HIS A 113 -14.97 -3.02 -3.08
N TYR A 114 -13.96 -2.20 -3.33
CA TYR A 114 -13.94 -1.25 -4.44
C TYR A 114 -13.02 -1.68 -5.58
N GLN A 115 -13.32 -1.15 -6.76
CA GLN A 115 -12.40 -1.07 -7.88
C GLN A 115 -11.71 0.28 -7.79
N VAL A 116 -10.39 0.32 -7.64
CA VAL A 116 -9.63 1.54 -7.36
C VAL A 116 -8.93 2.02 -8.61
N LEU A 117 -9.32 3.21 -9.10
CA LEU A 117 -8.57 3.93 -10.13
C LEU A 117 -7.61 4.90 -9.43
N TYR A 118 -6.31 4.73 -9.65
CA TYR A 118 -5.27 5.57 -9.09
C TYR A 118 -4.66 6.47 -10.17
N LEU A 119 -4.68 7.78 -9.95
CA LEU A 119 -4.11 8.78 -10.86
C LEU A 119 -3.04 9.60 -10.11
N ASP A 120 -1.82 9.57 -10.62
CA ASP A 120 -0.69 10.34 -10.09
C ASP A 120 -0.27 11.41 -11.11
N PHE A 121 -0.86 12.59 -10.99
CA PHE A 121 -0.58 13.70 -11.90
C PHE A 121 0.83 14.29 -11.76
N SER A 122 1.60 13.92 -10.74
CA SER A 122 3.00 14.31 -10.63
C SER A 122 3.90 13.71 -11.72
N ARG A 123 3.41 12.69 -12.42
CA ARG A 123 4.11 12.05 -13.55
C ARG A 123 3.97 12.81 -14.87
N ILE A 124 3.06 13.78 -14.93
CA ILE A 124 2.81 14.56 -16.15
C ILE A 124 3.77 15.74 -16.17
N LEU A 125 4.89 15.58 -16.85
CA LEU A 125 5.93 16.59 -16.98
C LEU A 125 6.01 17.07 -18.43
N GLY A 126 6.09 18.39 -18.64
CA GLY A 126 6.28 18.97 -19.97
C GLY A 126 5.97 20.45 -20.00
N ASN A 127 6.24 21.05 -21.18
CA ASN A 127 5.83 22.41 -21.47
C ASN A 127 4.30 22.47 -21.70
N ILE A 128 3.72 23.65 -21.54
CA ILE A 128 2.27 23.89 -21.69
C ILE A 128 1.73 23.38 -23.02
N ASP A 129 2.50 23.53 -24.09
CA ASP A 129 2.09 23.16 -25.46
C ASP A 129 1.81 21.66 -25.65
N VAL A 130 2.46 20.81 -24.84
CA VAL A 130 2.32 19.34 -24.92
C VAL A 130 1.65 18.74 -23.67
N LEU A 131 1.25 19.58 -22.72
CA LEU A 131 0.73 19.14 -21.43
C LEU A 131 -0.62 18.42 -21.60
N GLU A 132 -1.49 18.93 -22.44
CA GLU A 132 -2.82 18.34 -22.69
C GLU A 132 -2.70 16.95 -23.33
N GLU A 133 -1.83 16.81 -24.34
CA GLU A 133 -1.58 15.53 -24.98
C GLU A 133 -1.04 14.49 -24.00
N LYS A 134 -0.04 14.88 -23.21
CA LYS A 134 0.55 14.00 -22.18
C LYS A 134 -0.46 13.63 -21.10
N PHE A 135 -1.30 14.57 -20.67
CA PHE A 135 -2.37 14.31 -19.71
C PHE A 135 -3.36 13.29 -20.26
N ASN A 136 -3.82 13.49 -21.50
CA ASN A 136 -4.77 12.59 -22.14
C ASN A 136 -4.17 11.18 -22.32
N SER A 137 -2.91 11.09 -22.79
CA SER A 137 -2.21 9.81 -22.93
C SER A 137 -2.10 9.10 -21.58
N TYR A 138 -1.64 9.80 -20.54
CA TYR A 138 -1.52 9.24 -19.20
C TYR A 138 -2.88 8.74 -18.65
N CYS A 139 -3.94 9.52 -18.81
CA CYS A 139 -5.27 9.10 -18.37
C CYS A 139 -5.76 7.86 -19.13
N CYS A 140 -5.54 7.80 -20.44
CA CYS A 140 -5.88 6.64 -21.27
C CYS A 140 -5.10 5.38 -20.80
N ASP A 141 -3.80 5.51 -20.53
CA ASP A 141 -2.99 4.38 -20.06
C ASP A 141 -3.48 3.87 -18.71
N GLN A 142 -3.77 4.77 -17.75
CA GLN A 142 -4.29 4.37 -16.44
C GLN A 142 -5.69 3.75 -16.52
N LEU A 143 -6.54 4.22 -17.44
CA LEU A 143 -7.86 3.62 -17.66
C LEU A 143 -7.74 2.24 -18.32
N ASN A 144 -6.83 2.04 -19.24
CA ASN A 144 -6.58 0.74 -19.85
C ASN A 144 -6.07 -0.26 -18.81
N ASP A 145 -5.10 0.12 -17.96
CA ASP A 145 -4.62 -0.70 -16.85
C ASP A 145 -5.75 -1.07 -15.90
N PHE A 146 -6.61 -0.11 -15.56
CA PHE A 146 -7.78 -0.34 -14.71
C PHE A 146 -8.76 -1.35 -15.35
N ILE A 147 -9.06 -1.21 -16.63
CA ILE A 147 -9.93 -2.13 -17.37
C ILE A 147 -9.33 -3.54 -17.39
N ASP A 148 -8.01 -3.65 -17.60
CA ASP A 148 -7.34 -4.93 -17.65
C ASP A 148 -7.32 -5.65 -16.28
N ILE A 149 -7.09 -4.93 -15.20
CA ILE A 149 -7.12 -5.45 -13.82
C ILE A 149 -8.52 -5.97 -13.45
N TYR A 150 -9.57 -5.25 -13.83
CA TYR A 150 -10.95 -5.56 -13.44
C TYR A 150 -11.80 -6.14 -14.57
N ARG A 151 -11.17 -6.69 -15.62
CA ARG A 151 -11.82 -7.19 -16.85
C ARG A 151 -13.01 -8.11 -16.57
N ASP A 152 -12.89 -8.99 -15.57
CA ASP A 152 -13.93 -9.95 -15.22
C ASP A 152 -15.12 -9.34 -14.48
N THR A 153 -14.93 -8.15 -13.92
CA THR A 153 -15.94 -7.48 -13.08
C THR A 153 -16.64 -6.33 -13.82
N ILE A 154 -16.03 -5.82 -14.89
CA ILE A 154 -16.57 -4.71 -15.69
C ILE A 154 -17.47 -5.26 -16.79
N PRO A 155 -18.78 -4.87 -16.82
CA PRO A 155 -19.67 -5.29 -17.89
C PRO A 155 -19.20 -4.69 -19.22
N ARG A 156 -19.01 -5.55 -20.24
CA ARG A 156 -18.50 -5.17 -21.59
C ARG A 156 -19.42 -4.25 -22.40
N ARG A 157 -20.62 -3.91 -21.89
CA ARG A 157 -21.54 -3.00 -22.56
C ARG A 157 -21.09 -1.56 -22.39
N GLY A 158 -20.54 -0.96 -23.46
CA GLY A 158 -20.23 0.48 -23.53
C GLY A 158 -18.77 0.86 -23.68
N LEU A 159 -17.84 -0.08 -23.81
CA LEU A 159 -16.46 0.18 -24.16
C LEU A 159 -16.38 0.38 -25.68
N THR A 160 -16.68 1.58 -26.16
CA THR A 160 -16.31 2.00 -27.52
C THR A 160 -14.84 2.42 -27.52
N SER A 161 -14.15 2.16 -28.62
CA SER A 161 -12.71 2.42 -28.81
C SER A 161 -12.29 3.90 -28.81
N SER A 162 -13.15 4.82 -28.39
CA SER A 162 -12.83 6.22 -28.13
C SER A 162 -12.51 6.40 -26.65
N CYS A 163 -11.37 6.95 -26.35
CA CYS A 163 -10.70 7.10 -25.05
C CYS A 163 -11.44 7.85 -23.92
N VAL A 164 -12.76 7.94 -23.94
CA VAL A 164 -13.54 8.53 -22.85
C VAL A 164 -14.77 7.66 -22.59
N PRO A 165 -14.70 6.62 -21.74
CA PRO A 165 -15.91 5.99 -21.26
C PRO A 165 -16.63 6.95 -20.30
N THR A 166 -17.87 7.32 -20.63
CA THR A 166 -18.77 7.96 -19.67
C THR A 166 -19.16 6.91 -18.62
N MET A 167 -18.22 6.58 -17.74
CA MET A 167 -18.42 5.53 -16.73
C MET A 167 -18.99 6.13 -15.45
N ARG A 168 -20.28 5.97 -15.24
CA ARG A 168 -20.86 6.07 -13.90
C ARG A 168 -20.76 4.70 -13.21
N TYR A 169 -19.68 4.45 -12.50
CA TYR A 169 -19.57 3.29 -11.62
C TYR A 169 -19.99 3.66 -10.21
N LYS A 170 -20.97 2.93 -9.67
CA LYS A 170 -21.51 3.16 -8.32
C LYS A 170 -20.51 2.83 -7.19
N ASN A 171 -19.41 2.15 -7.47
CA ASN A 171 -18.49 1.62 -6.45
C ASN A 171 -17.00 1.78 -6.85
N SER A 172 -16.63 2.91 -7.46
CA SER A 172 -15.22 3.20 -7.76
C SER A 172 -14.74 4.36 -6.91
N ILE A 173 -13.59 4.19 -6.25
CA ILE A 173 -12.89 5.26 -5.54
C ILE A 173 -11.78 5.79 -6.45
N CYS A 174 -11.77 7.10 -6.69
CA CYS A 174 -10.71 7.83 -7.38
C CYS A 174 -9.82 8.54 -6.35
N PHE A 175 -8.51 8.31 -6.43
CA PHE A 175 -7.52 8.99 -5.60
C PHE A 175 -6.60 9.87 -6.43
#